data_bcbcf9c2431edbc58648e132958a72d3
#
_entry.id   bcbcf9c2431edbc58648e132958a72d3
#
_cell.length_a   1.000
_cell.length_b   1.000
_cell.length_c   1.000
_cell.angle_alpha   90.00
_cell.angle_beta   90.00
_cell.angle_gamma   90.00
#
_symmetry.space_group_name_H-M   'P 1'
#
loop_
_entity.id
_entity.type
_entity.pdbx_description
1 polymer ?
#
loop_
_entity_poly.entity_id
_entity_poly.type
_entity_poly.pdbx_seq_one_letter_code
_entity_poly.pdbx_strand_id
1 'polypeptide(L)'
;NVIKRLLEHESPWTSKHFMPVWGSVKQSLIAFIARDNLHHRRDIERSYLKAIGQARQEIWLANPYFVPGRFLSQALIHAAQRGVRVHLLLGHNEYTIFDWATPSLYGRFIKAGIEIHEYQKGLLHLKAMVVDDRWATLGSSNCDPLSFLVNHEANFVLVNHPIIKSIKSKICDRSRQHARQVSSSSYASRPLFVKMMNWFTYVALRLLVRLIAVGTRD
;
A
#
# COMPACT_ATOMS: atom_id res chain seq x y z
N ASN A 1 -13.98 -21.30 -17.23
CA ASN A 1 -12.73 -21.19 -17.93
C ASN A 1 -12.18 -19.77 -17.84
N VAL A 2 -11.67 -19.44 -16.64
CA VAL A 2 -11.23 -18.07 -16.29
C VAL A 2 -10.02 -17.64 -17.14
N ILE A 3 -9.10 -18.57 -17.41
CA ILE A 3 -7.88 -18.29 -18.19
C ILE A 3 -8.23 -17.94 -19.65
N LYS A 4 -9.23 -18.59 -20.24
CA LYS A 4 -9.66 -18.29 -21.62
C LYS A 4 -10.28 -16.90 -21.74
N ARG A 5 -11.01 -16.44 -20.71
CA ARG A 5 -11.57 -15.07 -20.63
C ARG A 5 -10.53 -13.99 -20.37
N LEU A 6 -9.40 -14.33 -19.76
CA LEU A 6 -8.28 -13.41 -19.56
C LEU A 6 -7.47 -13.17 -20.83
N LEU A 7 -7.52 -14.12 -21.78
CA LEU A 7 -6.83 -14.04 -23.07
C LEU A 7 -7.69 -13.47 -24.20
N GLU A 8 -9.00 -13.52 -24.08
CA GLU A 8 -9.94 -12.86 -24.99
C GLU A 8 -10.15 -11.43 -24.47
N HIS A 9 -9.83 -10.43 -25.27
CA HIS A 9 -9.76 -8.97 -24.98
C HIS A 9 -10.95 -8.31 -24.26
N GLU A 10 -11.91 -9.07 -23.81
CA GLU A 10 -12.99 -8.64 -22.93
C GLU A 10 -12.76 -9.17 -21.52
N SER A 11 -11.82 -8.53 -20.79
CA SER A 11 -11.73 -8.77 -19.36
C SER A 11 -13.03 -8.27 -18.72
N PRO A 12 -13.82 -9.14 -18.07
CA PRO A 12 -14.99 -8.71 -17.31
C PRO A 12 -14.65 -7.78 -16.15
N TRP A 13 -13.36 -7.53 -15.94
CA TRP A 13 -12.76 -6.70 -14.89
C TRP A 13 -12.50 -5.27 -15.37
N THR A 14 -12.65 -4.96 -16.67
CA THR A 14 -12.42 -3.64 -17.26
C THR A 14 -13.64 -2.73 -17.21
N SER A 15 -14.82 -3.23 -16.81
CA SER A 15 -15.97 -2.35 -16.63
C SER A 15 -15.74 -1.43 -15.44
N LYS A 16 -15.98 -0.14 -15.60
CA LYS A 16 -15.91 0.92 -14.58
C LYS A 16 -16.64 0.60 -13.26
N HIS A 17 -17.33 -0.52 -13.17
CA HIS A 17 -18.27 -0.89 -12.12
C HIS A 17 -17.82 -2.07 -11.25
N PHE A 18 -16.72 -2.76 -11.58
CA PHE A 18 -16.35 -3.99 -10.88
C PHE A 18 -15.27 -3.85 -9.82
N MET A 19 -15.55 -3.10 -8.81
CA MET A 19 -14.94 -3.29 -7.49
C MET A 19 -16.03 -3.80 -6.56
N PRO A 20 -16.14 -5.10 -6.30
CA PRO A 20 -17.17 -5.61 -5.42
C PRO A 20 -17.05 -4.96 -4.04
N VAL A 21 -18.15 -4.49 -3.50
CA VAL A 21 -18.24 -4.21 -2.07
C VAL A 21 -18.07 -5.57 -1.41
N TRP A 22 -16.92 -5.82 -0.80
CA TRP A 22 -16.59 -7.15 -0.28
C TRP A 22 -17.61 -7.65 0.76
N GLY A 23 -18.39 -6.76 1.39
CA GLY A 23 -19.53 -7.12 2.21
C GLY A 23 -20.70 -7.77 1.46
N SER A 24 -20.82 -7.58 0.15
CA SER A 24 -21.84 -8.21 -0.71
C SER A 24 -21.36 -9.51 -1.38
N VAL A 25 -20.05 -9.80 -1.35
CA VAL A 25 -19.48 -11.02 -1.94
C VAL A 25 -19.65 -12.16 -0.93
N LYS A 26 -20.61 -13.03 -1.19
CA LYS A 26 -20.88 -14.22 -0.35
C LYS A 26 -19.88 -15.35 -0.58
N GLN A 27 -19.31 -15.44 -1.79
CA GLN A 27 -18.37 -16.49 -2.20
C GLN A 27 -16.94 -15.96 -2.23
N SER A 28 -15.98 -16.89 -2.17
CA SER A 28 -14.56 -16.61 -2.35
C SER A 28 -14.29 -16.12 -3.78
N LEU A 29 -13.57 -15.02 -3.91
CA LEU A 29 -13.22 -14.41 -5.18
C LEU A 29 -11.72 -14.13 -5.26
N ILE A 30 -11.12 -14.44 -6.40
CA ILE A 30 -9.77 -14.00 -6.77
C ILE A 30 -9.91 -13.21 -8.07
N ALA A 31 -9.38 -11.98 -8.07
CA ALA A 31 -9.39 -11.09 -9.23
C ALA A 31 -7.96 -10.66 -9.56
N PHE A 32 -7.68 -10.44 -10.83
CA PHE A 32 -6.46 -9.82 -11.32
C PHE A 32 -6.76 -8.38 -11.70
N ILE A 33 -5.96 -7.44 -11.21
CA ILE A 33 -6.07 -6.02 -11.54
C ILE A 33 -4.73 -5.57 -12.11
N ALA A 34 -4.77 -5.06 -13.33
CA ALA A 34 -3.63 -4.42 -13.96
C ALA A 34 -3.74 -2.90 -13.85
N ARG A 35 -2.60 -2.24 -13.83
CA ARG A 35 -2.47 -0.80 -14.03
C ARG A 35 -1.68 -0.56 -15.32
N ASP A 36 -2.25 0.22 -16.23
CA ASP A 36 -1.61 0.68 -17.45
C ASP A 36 -1.66 2.22 -17.56
N ASN A 37 -1.06 2.75 -18.63
CA ASN A 37 -1.05 4.21 -18.88
C ASN A 37 -2.25 4.71 -19.68
N LEU A 38 -3.21 3.83 -20.06
CA LEU A 38 -4.33 4.15 -20.93
C LEU A 38 -5.67 4.08 -20.16
N HIS A 39 -6.19 2.89 -19.95
CA HIS A 39 -7.55 2.66 -19.47
C HIS A 39 -7.64 2.35 -17.99
N HIS A 40 -6.58 1.75 -17.39
CA HIS A 40 -6.55 1.22 -16.02
C HIS A 40 -5.63 2.00 -15.09
N ARG A 41 -5.45 3.31 -15.35
CA ARG A 41 -4.46 4.17 -14.67
C ARG A 41 -4.55 4.17 -13.15
N ARG A 42 -5.74 3.97 -12.59
CA ARG A 42 -5.98 4.12 -11.13
C ARG A 42 -6.67 2.92 -10.49
N ASP A 43 -6.79 1.81 -11.18
CA ASP A 43 -7.61 0.69 -10.70
C ASP A 43 -7.00 0.04 -9.46
N ILE A 44 -5.69 -0.12 -9.41
CA ILE A 44 -4.99 -0.60 -8.21
C ILE A 44 -5.17 0.39 -7.05
N GLU A 45 -4.89 1.68 -7.23
CA GLU A 45 -5.08 2.70 -6.19
C GLU A 45 -6.52 2.73 -5.67
N ARG A 46 -7.51 2.69 -6.57
CA ARG A 46 -8.93 2.64 -6.20
C ARG A 46 -9.29 1.41 -5.37
N SER A 47 -8.70 0.25 -5.69
CA SER A 47 -8.93 -0.97 -4.92
C SER A 47 -8.43 -0.84 -3.49
N TYR A 48 -7.23 -0.27 -3.29
CA TYR A 48 -6.69 0.05 -1.97
C TYR A 48 -7.59 1.01 -1.21
N LEU A 49 -7.96 2.15 -1.82
CA LEU A 49 -8.78 3.17 -1.18
C LEU A 49 -10.15 2.61 -0.75
N LYS A 50 -10.76 1.79 -1.60
CA LYS A 50 -12.05 1.16 -1.31
C LYS A 50 -11.95 0.17 -0.15
N ALA A 51 -10.93 -0.69 -0.15
CA ALA A 51 -10.73 -1.66 0.93
C ALA A 51 -10.46 -0.96 2.27
N ILE A 52 -9.59 0.07 2.30
CA ILE A 52 -9.30 0.88 3.49
C ILE A 52 -10.55 1.61 3.99
N GLY A 53 -11.35 2.16 3.07
CA GLY A 53 -12.62 2.84 3.42
C GLY A 53 -13.64 1.91 4.07
N GLN A 54 -13.63 0.61 3.75
CA GLN A 54 -14.52 -0.42 4.28
C GLN A 54 -13.98 -1.13 5.53
N ALA A 55 -12.71 -0.90 5.89
CA ALA A 55 -12.07 -1.51 7.05
C ALA A 55 -12.82 -1.18 8.36
N ARG A 56 -12.97 -2.20 9.22
CA ARG A 56 -13.68 -2.10 10.51
C ARG A 56 -12.84 -2.54 11.71
N GLN A 57 -11.84 -3.42 11.51
CA GLN A 57 -11.09 -4.01 12.60
C GLN A 57 -9.60 -3.72 12.47
N GLU A 58 -8.99 -4.14 11.36
CA GLU A 58 -7.54 -3.98 11.20
C GLU A 58 -7.10 -3.95 9.74
N ILE A 59 -5.98 -3.28 9.52
CA ILE A 59 -5.26 -3.22 8.24
C ILE A 59 -3.81 -3.60 8.50
N TRP A 60 -3.30 -4.60 7.77
CA TRP A 60 -1.87 -4.92 7.66
C TRP A 60 -1.40 -4.57 6.26
N LEU A 61 -0.46 -3.65 6.15
CA LEU A 61 0.16 -3.26 4.89
C LEU A 61 1.66 -3.50 4.96
N ALA A 62 2.19 -4.34 4.06
CA ALA A 62 3.61 -4.57 3.88
C ALA A 62 4.06 -3.99 2.54
N ASN A 63 5.07 -3.11 2.57
CA ASN A 63 5.55 -2.45 1.37
C ASN A 63 7.02 -2.02 1.51
N PRO A 64 7.89 -2.29 0.51
CA PRO A 64 9.29 -1.86 0.57
C PRO A 64 9.43 -0.35 0.43
N TYR A 65 8.79 0.23 -0.59
CA TYR A 65 8.89 1.64 -0.95
C TYR A 65 7.57 2.33 -0.66
N PHE A 66 7.52 3.06 0.46
CA PHE A 66 6.27 3.62 0.99
C PHE A 66 6.29 5.14 1.01
N VAL A 67 5.92 5.74 -0.10
CA VAL A 67 5.69 7.18 -0.23
C VAL A 67 4.29 7.40 -0.81
N PRO A 68 3.23 7.04 -0.06
CA PRO A 68 1.88 7.07 -0.57
C PRO A 68 1.44 8.47 -0.98
N GLY A 69 0.63 8.53 -2.01
CA GLY A 69 -0.05 9.75 -2.43
C GLY A 69 -0.98 10.29 -1.33
N ARG A 70 -1.46 11.53 -1.53
CA ARG A 70 -2.33 12.20 -0.54
C ARG A 70 -3.56 11.36 -0.19
N PHE A 71 -4.21 10.76 -1.18
CA PHE A 71 -5.45 10.01 -0.96
C PHE A 71 -5.21 8.75 -0.12
N LEU A 72 -4.18 7.95 -0.44
CA LEU A 72 -3.87 6.76 0.32
C LEU A 72 -3.42 7.09 1.75
N SER A 73 -2.59 8.14 1.92
CA SER A 73 -2.19 8.60 3.26
C SER A 73 -3.39 9.01 4.11
N GLN A 74 -4.31 9.79 3.54
CA GLN A 74 -5.51 10.23 4.24
C GLN A 74 -6.46 9.08 4.55
N ALA A 75 -6.62 8.13 3.62
CA ALA A 75 -7.47 6.96 3.84
C ALA A 75 -6.99 6.12 5.03
N LEU A 76 -5.67 5.87 5.16
CA LEU A 76 -5.08 5.17 6.29
C LEU A 76 -5.28 5.94 7.62
N ILE A 77 -5.05 7.25 7.61
CA ILE A 77 -5.26 8.11 8.78
C ILE A 77 -6.73 8.09 9.22
N HIS A 78 -7.67 8.25 8.28
CA HIS A 78 -9.09 8.20 8.58
C HIS A 78 -9.53 6.81 9.08
N ALA A 79 -8.95 5.72 8.57
CA ALA A 79 -9.21 4.38 9.08
C ALA A 79 -8.79 4.27 10.55
N ALA A 80 -7.58 4.71 10.90
CA ALA A 80 -7.10 4.74 12.28
C ALA A 80 -7.97 5.62 13.19
N GLN A 81 -8.39 6.80 12.72
CA GLN A 81 -9.30 7.69 13.46
C GLN A 81 -10.70 7.08 13.68
N ARG A 82 -11.16 6.16 12.82
CA ARG A 82 -12.38 5.38 13.03
C ARG A 82 -12.20 4.22 14.02
N GLY A 83 -11.01 4.03 14.58
CA GLY A 83 -10.70 2.94 15.51
C GLY A 83 -10.19 1.66 14.85
N VAL A 84 -9.90 1.68 13.54
CA VAL A 84 -9.27 0.56 12.85
C VAL A 84 -7.78 0.49 13.24
N ARG A 85 -7.30 -0.67 13.65
CA ARG A 85 -5.88 -0.90 13.91
C ARG A 85 -5.13 -0.94 12.60
N VAL A 86 -4.21 -0.02 12.39
CA VAL A 86 -3.43 0.08 11.16
C VAL A 86 -1.96 -0.22 11.44
N HIS A 87 -1.41 -1.23 10.78
CA HIS A 87 -0.04 -1.69 10.92
C HIS A 87 0.67 -1.59 9.57
N LEU A 88 1.80 -0.89 9.54
CA LEU A 88 2.65 -0.74 8.38
C LEU A 88 3.96 -1.50 8.60
N LEU A 89 4.24 -2.51 7.78
CA LEU A 89 5.54 -3.19 7.72
C LEU A 89 6.31 -2.64 6.52
N LEU A 90 7.34 -1.85 6.77
CA LEU A 90 8.05 -1.07 5.76
C LEU A 90 9.49 -1.55 5.59
N GLY A 91 10.01 -1.48 4.37
CA GLY A 91 11.44 -1.62 4.10
C GLY A 91 12.23 -0.54 4.82
N HIS A 92 13.46 -0.86 5.22
CA HIS A 92 14.35 0.04 5.92
C HIS A 92 15.81 -0.34 5.66
N ASN A 93 16.69 0.67 5.53
CA ASN A 93 18.12 0.50 5.19
C ASN A 93 18.37 -0.25 3.88
N GLU A 94 17.56 0.00 2.87
CA GLU A 94 17.74 -0.56 1.53
C GLU A 94 18.59 0.35 0.63
N TYR A 95 19.20 1.39 1.21
CA TYR A 95 20.05 2.41 0.55
C TYR A 95 19.34 3.12 -0.63
N THR A 96 18.05 3.33 -0.50
CA THR A 96 17.24 3.98 -1.52
C THR A 96 16.82 5.38 -1.08
N ILE A 97 16.42 6.22 -2.05
CA ILE A 97 15.83 7.53 -1.76
C ILE A 97 14.56 7.41 -0.89
N PHE A 98 13.90 6.26 -0.90
CA PHE A 98 12.72 5.99 -0.08
C PHE A 98 13.06 5.88 1.40
N ASP A 99 14.27 5.40 1.77
CA ASP A 99 14.74 5.36 3.17
C ASP A 99 14.81 6.75 3.80
N TRP A 100 15.05 7.76 2.98
CA TRP A 100 15.05 9.16 3.42
C TRP A 100 13.67 9.80 3.34
N ALA A 101 12.88 9.51 2.32
CA ALA A 101 11.57 10.12 2.11
C ALA A 101 10.49 9.58 3.07
N THR A 102 10.42 8.26 3.26
CA THR A 102 9.37 7.60 4.05
C THR A 102 9.26 8.10 5.49
N PRO A 103 10.36 8.30 6.24
CA PRO A 103 10.28 8.76 7.64
C PRO A 103 9.66 10.16 7.80
N SER A 104 9.58 10.98 6.75
CA SER A 104 8.88 12.27 6.82
C SER A 104 7.39 12.14 7.13
N LEU A 105 6.81 10.98 6.84
CA LEU A 105 5.40 10.66 7.06
C LEU A 105 5.11 10.10 8.47
N TYR A 106 6.13 9.61 9.17
CA TYR A 106 5.97 8.88 10.44
C TYR A 106 5.24 9.70 11.49
N GLY A 107 5.61 10.96 11.68
CA GLY A 107 4.98 11.81 12.67
C GLY A 107 3.46 11.92 12.53
N ARG A 108 2.96 12.04 11.28
CA ARG A 108 1.52 12.10 11.01
C ARG A 108 0.83 10.77 11.26
N PHE A 109 1.46 9.67 10.88
CA PHE A 109 0.89 8.34 11.04
C PHE A 109 0.85 7.93 12.51
N ILE A 110 1.95 8.12 13.24
CA ILE A 110 2.04 7.83 14.67
C ILE A 110 1.02 8.68 15.46
N LYS A 111 0.88 9.97 15.13
CA LYS A 111 -0.14 10.84 15.74
C LYS A 111 -1.57 10.36 15.50
N ALA A 112 -1.82 9.70 14.38
CA ALA A 112 -3.12 9.12 14.06
C ALA A 112 -3.34 7.73 14.70
N GLY A 113 -2.37 7.17 15.44
CA GLY A 113 -2.44 5.84 16.05
C GLY A 113 -2.03 4.70 15.12
N ILE A 114 -1.37 5.00 14.00
CA ILE A 114 -0.87 3.97 13.08
C ILE A 114 0.46 3.42 13.61
N GLU A 115 0.57 2.10 13.67
CA GLU A 115 1.79 1.41 14.06
C GLU A 115 2.72 1.22 12.87
N ILE A 116 3.99 1.59 13.04
CA ILE A 116 5.00 1.50 12.01
C ILE A 116 6.08 0.53 12.46
N HIS A 117 6.38 -0.46 11.61
CA HIS A 117 7.37 -1.50 11.83
C HIS A 117 8.40 -1.44 10.69
N GLU A 118 9.63 -1.07 11.01
CA GLU A 118 10.77 -1.06 10.08
C GLU A 118 11.42 -2.45 10.04
N TYR A 119 11.37 -3.12 8.88
CA TYR A 119 11.95 -4.44 8.68
C TYR A 119 13.48 -4.39 8.73
N GLN A 120 14.12 -5.27 9.52
CA GLN A 120 15.56 -5.20 9.81
C GLN A 120 16.36 -6.37 9.22
N LYS A 121 15.71 -7.46 8.76
CA LYS A 121 16.38 -8.66 8.30
C LYS A 121 16.52 -8.67 6.77
N GLY A 122 17.35 -7.78 6.23
CA GLY A 122 17.62 -7.69 4.80
C GLY A 122 16.51 -6.98 4.02
N LEU A 123 16.39 -7.29 2.72
CA LEU A 123 15.47 -6.63 1.80
C LEU A 123 14.02 -7.09 2.01
N LEU A 124 13.12 -6.18 2.30
CA LEU A 124 11.69 -6.43 2.23
C LEU A 124 11.19 -6.19 0.80
N HIS A 125 10.83 -7.22 0.06
CA HIS A 125 10.29 -7.04 -1.31
C HIS A 125 8.80 -7.42 -1.44
N LEU A 126 8.08 -7.48 -0.33
CA LEU A 126 6.66 -7.80 -0.28
C LEU A 126 5.80 -6.55 -0.51
N LYS A 127 4.83 -6.62 -1.44
CA LYS A 127 3.80 -5.63 -1.67
C LYS A 127 2.46 -6.29 -1.46
N ALA A 128 1.92 -6.14 -0.25
CA ALA A 128 0.67 -6.77 0.14
C ALA A 128 -0.09 -5.92 1.15
N MET A 129 -1.41 -5.97 1.08
CA MET A 129 -2.29 -5.42 2.11
C MET A 129 -3.38 -6.43 2.45
N VAL A 130 -3.69 -6.57 3.73
CA VAL A 130 -4.80 -7.37 4.24
C VAL A 130 -5.72 -6.47 5.06
N VAL A 131 -7.02 -6.61 4.85
CA VAL A 131 -8.06 -5.86 5.56
C VAL A 131 -9.09 -6.82 6.16
N ASP A 132 -9.25 -6.80 7.47
CA ASP A 132 -10.29 -7.50 8.24
C ASP A 132 -10.39 -9.01 7.95
N ASP A 133 -9.29 -9.68 7.60
CA ASP A 133 -9.26 -11.09 7.16
C ASP A 133 -10.22 -11.43 5.99
N ARG A 134 -10.77 -10.43 5.33
CA ARG A 134 -11.79 -10.55 4.28
C ARG A 134 -11.34 -10.08 2.91
N TRP A 135 -10.37 -9.20 2.86
CA TRP A 135 -9.80 -8.67 1.65
C TRP A 135 -8.29 -8.67 1.71
N ALA A 136 -7.64 -9.03 0.61
CA ALA A 136 -6.20 -8.89 0.48
C ALA A 136 -5.82 -8.53 -0.94
N THR A 137 -4.68 -7.84 -1.08
CA THR A 137 -4.00 -7.67 -2.35
C THR A 137 -2.53 -8.01 -2.20
N LEU A 138 -1.96 -8.59 -3.28
CA LEU A 138 -0.52 -8.84 -3.41
C LEU A 138 -0.15 -8.73 -4.88
N GLY A 139 1.04 -8.18 -5.16
CA GLY A 139 1.49 -7.98 -6.55
C GLY A 139 2.77 -7.21 -6.67
N SER A 140 2.94 -6.54 -7.81
CA SER A 140 4.13 -5.76 -8.12
C SER A 140 4.06 -4.31 -7.59
N SER A 141 2.85 -3.78 -7.35
CA SER A 141 2.64 -2.36 -7.09
C SER A 141 3.11 -1.91 -5.72
N ASN A 142 4.10 -1.03 -5.67
CA ASN A 142 4.46 -0.33 -4.45
C ASN A 142 3.44 0.77 -4.12
N CYS A 143 3.40 1.16 -2.84
CA CYS A 143 2.61 2.31 -2.39
C CYS A 143 3.42 3.61 -2.60
N ASP A 144 3.81 3.88 -3.82
CA ASP A 144 4.55 5.08 -4.23
C ASP A 144 3.96 5.68 -5.52
N PRO A 145 4.30 6.94 -5.84
CA PRO A 145 3.73 7.59 -7.00
C PRO A 145 4.19 7.02 -8.35
N LEU A 146 5.37 6.37 -8.42
CA LEU A 146 5.83 5.73 -9.67
C LEU A 146 4.94 4.54 -10.00
N SER A 147 4.71 3.66 -9.03
CA SER A 147 3.83 2.49 -9.22
C SER A 147 2.38 2.89 -9.52
N PHE A 148 1.87 3.96 -8.88
CA PHE A 148 0.47 4.35 -9.09
C PHE A 148 0.23 5.29 -10.28
N LEU A 149 1.25 5.96 -10.82
CA LEU A 149 1.08 6.97 -11.86
C LEU A 149 1.81 6.67 -13.17
N VAL A 150 2.90 5.89 -13.13
CA VAL A 150 3.83 5.73 -14.26
C VAL A 150 3.99 4.28 -14.68
N ASN A 151 4.36 3.39 -13.75
CA ASN A 151 4.70 2.00 -14.08
C ASN A 151 3.48 1.18 -14.53
N HIS A 152 3.71 0.15 -15.33
CA HIS A 152 2.77 -0.95 -15.51
C HIS A 152 2.87 -1.87 -14.31
N GLU A 153 1.76 -2.13 -13.66
CA GLU A 153 1.71 -2.92 -12.43
C GLU A 153 0.57 -3.93 -12.49
N ALA A 154 0.71 -4.99 -11.72
CA ALA A 154 -0.28 -6.05 -11.64
C ALA A 154 -0.42 -6.57 -10.22
N ASN A 155 -1.66 -6.65 -9.75
CA ASN A 155 -1.99 -7.17 -8.42
C ASN A 155 -3.09 -8.24 -8.52
N PHE A 156 -2.99 -9.25 -7.68
CA PHE A 156 -4.12 -10.10 -7.32
C PHE A 156 -4.90 -9.45 -6.18
N VAL A 157 -6.21 -9.52 -6.27
CA VAL A 157 -7.14 -9.14 -5.19
C VAL A 157 -7.93 -10.38 -4.80
N LEU A 158 -7.96 -10.65 -3.50
CA LEU A 158 -8.69 -11.76 -2.91
C LEU A 158 -9.80 -11.20 -2.01
N VAL A 159 -10.98 -11.80 -2.11
CA VAL A 159 -12.14 -11.44 -1.27
C VAL A 159 -12.71 -12.70 -0.64
N ASN A 160 -12.87 -12.70 0.69
CA ASN A 160 -13.40 -13.83 1.47
C ASN A 160 -12.68 -15.17 1.20
N HIS A 161 -11.41 -15.13 0.79
CA HIS A 161 -10.63 -16.34 0.47
C HIS A 161 -9.85 -16.82 1.68
N PRO A 162 -9.84 -18.15 1.99
CA PRO A 162 -9.17 -18.71 3.17
C PRO A 162 -7.69 -18.37 3.29
N ILE A 163 -6.98 -18.22 2.16
CA ILE A 163 -5.54 -17.89 2.11
C ILE A 163 -5.21 -16.52 2.70
N ILE A 164 -6.20 -15.61 2.83
CA ILE A 164 -5.99 -14.26 3.38
C ILE A 164 -5.42 -14.32 4.80
N LYS A 165 -5.91 -15.24 5.62
CA LYS A 165 -5.41 -15.46 6.98
C LYS A 165 -3.94 -15.90 6.99
N SER A 166 -3.54 -16.75 6.04
CA SER A 166 -2.14 -17.18 5.91
C SER A 166 -1.23 -16.03 5.46
N ILE A 167 -1.70 -15.18 4.52
CA ILE A 167 -0.97 -13.99 4.10
C ILE A 167 -0.77 -13.04 5.30
N LYS A 168 -1.82 -12.77 6.04
CA LYS A 168 -1.76 -11.94 7.26
C LYS A 168 -0.79 -12.52 8.28
N SER A 169 -0.91 -13.81 8.63
CA SER A 169 0.01 -14.45 9.57
C SER A 169 1.47 -14.26 9.18
N LYS A 170 1.81 -14.46 7.91
CA LYS A 170 3.19 -14.26 7.42
C LYS A 170 3.67 -12.80 7.55
N ILE A 171 2.79 -11.82 7.36
CA ILE A 171 3.14 -10.40 7.56
C ILE A 171 3.35 -10.12 9.05
N CYS A 172 2.43 -10.58 9.90
CA CYS A 172 2.51 -10.44 11.36
C CYS A 172 3.77 -11.09 11.93
N ASP A 173 4.09 -12.31 11.49
CA ASP A 173 5.25 -13.05 11.96
C ASP A 173 6.56 -12.33 11.57
N ARG A 174 6.66 -11.85 10.33
CA ARG A 174 7.80 -11.03 9.90
C ARG A 174 7.92 -9.74 10.70
N SER A 175 6.80 -9.08 10.99
CA SER A 175 6.78 -7.87 11.80
C SER A 175 7.29 -8.15 13.21
N ARG A 176 6.78 -9.19 13.86
CA ARG A 176 7.16 -9.54 15.24
C ARG A 176 8.60 -10.01 15.38
N GLN A 177 9.08 -10.84 14.44
CA GLN A 177 10.39 -11.49 14.54
C GLN A 177 11.53 -10.63 14.00
N HIS A 178 11.26 -9.76 13.03
CA HIS A 178 12.30 -9.14 12.23
C HIS A 178 12.11 -7.64 12.02
N ALA A 179 11.16 -6.99 12.67
CA ALA A 179 10.98 -5.56 12.52
C ALA A 179 11.12 -4.83 13.87
N ARG A 180 11.58 -3.59 13.77
CA ARG A 180 11.63 -2.65 14.88
C ARG A 180 10.41 -1.74 14.81
N GLN A 181 9.62 -1.69 15.88
CA GLN A 181 8.53 -0.74 15.98
C GLN A 181 9.07 0.68 16.20
N VAL A 182 8.57 1.63 15.42
CA VAL A 182 8.90 3.05 15.56
C VAL A 182 7.98 3.67 16.60
N SER A 183 8.48 3.89 17.80
CA SER A 183 7.73 4.56 18.86
C SER A 183 7.65 6.08 18.65
N SER A 184 6.67 6.74 19.26
CA SER A 184 6.56 8.20 19.28
C SER A 184 7.79 8.86 19.86
N SER A 185 8.36 8.30 20.94
CA SER A 185 9.59 8.81 21.58
C SER A 185 10.80 8.65 20.67
N SER A 186 10.99 7.50 20.03
CA SER A 186 12.12 7.27 19.12
C SER A 186 12.04 8.18 17.87
N TYR A 187 10.85 8.50 17.39
CA TYR A 187 10.69 9.47 16.31
C TYR A 187 10.92 10.91 16.79
N ALA A 188 10.43 11.26 17.97
CA ALA A 188 10.59 12.60 18.55
C ALA A 188 12.06 12.94 18.80
N SER A 189 12.87 11.97 19.26
CA SER A 189 14.31 12.14 19.54
C SER A 189 15.19 12.29 18.31
N ARG A 190 14.67 12.07 17.08
CA ARG A 190 15.45 12.28 15.84
C ARG A 190 15.88 13.75 15.73
N PRO A 191 17.14 14.03 15.37
CA PRO A 191 17.64 15.40 15.18
C PRO A 191 16.78 16.17 14.17
N LEU A 192 16.58 17.46 14.44
CA LEU A 192 15.78 18.32 13.55
C LEU A 192 16.32 18.32 12.10
N PHE A 193 17.65 18.38 11.95
CA PHE A 193 18.31 18.31 10.65
C PHE A 193 17.90 17.04 9.86
N VAL A 194 17.87 15.87 10.51
CA VAL A 194 17.44 14.62 9.87
C VAL A 194 15.97 14.69 9.43
N LYS A 195 15.09 15.26 10.27
CA LYS A 195 13.67 15.48 9.91
C LYS A 195 13.51 16.42 8.72
N MET A 196 14.32 17.48 8.66
CA MET A 196 14.34 18.42 7.53
C MET A 196 14.82 17.74 6.23
N MET A 197 15.90 16.96 6.31
CA MET A 197 16.40 16.17 5.16
C MET A 197 15.35 15.17 4.65
N ASN A 198 14.70 14.47 5.57
CA ASN A 198 13.62 13.53 5.21
C ASN A 198 12.47 14.26 4.49
N TRP A 199 12.05 15.41 5.02
CA TRP A 199 11.01 16.22 4.41
C TRP A 199 11.41 16.74 3.02
N PHE A 200 12.63 17.26 2.89
CA PHE A 200 13.17 17.75 1.62
C PHE A 200 13.22 16.63 0.57
N THR A 201 13.74 15.47 0.93
CA THR A 201 13.78 14.29 0.05
C THR A 201 12.38 13.86 -0.37
N TYR A 202 11.42 13.85 0.55
CA TYR A 202 10.02 13.55 0.25
C TYR A 202 9.42 14.53 -0.75
N VAL A 203 9.64 15.84 -0.56
CA VAL A 203 9.12 16.88 -1.46
C VAL A 203 9.78 16.76 -2.83
N ALA A 204 11.10 16.62 -2.88
CA ALA A 204 11.86 16.49 -4.13
C ALA A 204 11.40 15.25 -4.93
N LEU A 205 11.26 14.10 -4.28
CA LEU A 205 10.75 12.88 -4.91
C LEU A 205 9.36 13.08 -5.48
N ARG A 206 8.46 13.72 -4.75
CA ARG A 206 7.09 13.98 -5.21
C ARG A 206 7.02 14.95 -6.38
N LEU A 207 7.88 15.97 -6.40
CA LEU A 207 7.97 16.91 -7.53
C LEU A 207 8.52 16.21 -8.76
N LEU A 208 9.60 15.44 -8.62
CA LEU A 208 10.19 14.66 -9.72
C LEU A 208 9.16 13.73 -10.37
N VAL A 209 8.44 12.96 -9.57
CA VAL A 209 7.42 12.03 -10.12
C VAL A 209 6.27 12.78 -10.78
N ARG A 210 5.87 13.96 -10.29
CA ARG A 210 4.86 14.77 -10.96
C ARG A 210 5.32 15.26 -12.33
N LEU A 211 6.58 15.66 -12.46
CA LEU A 211 7.15 16.08 -13.75
C LEU A 211 7.17 14.92 -14.75
N ILE A 212 7.60 13.72 -14.31
CA ILE A 212 7.56 12.50 -15.13
C ILE A 212 6.12 12.16 -15.54
N ALA A 213 5.17 12.20 -14.61
CA ALA A 213 3.79 11.86 -14.88
C ALA A 213 3.07 12.85 -15.82
N VAL A 214 3.54 14.10 -15.94
CA VAL A 214 3.05 15.07 -16.93
C VAL A 214 3.62 14.75 -18.30
N GLY A 215 4.91 14.42 -18.41
CA GLY A 215 5.56 14.07 -19.68
C GLY A 215 5.12 12.74 -20.30
N THR A 216 4.40 11.89 -19.55
CA THR A 216 3.82 10.63 -20.07
C THR A 216 2.36 10.79 -20.54
N ARG A 217 1.84 12.02 -20.63
CA ARG A 217 0.47 12.31 -21.08
C ARG A 217 0.38 12.73 -22.55
N ASP A 218 1.52 12.99 -23.18
CA ASP A 218 1.68 13.25 -24.61
C ASP A 218 2.08 11.95 -25.33
#